data_341c5d4a03cb52969102c39bdad45a21
#
_entry.id   341c5d4a03cb52969102c39bdad45a21
#
_cell.length_a   1.000
_cell.length_b   1.000
_cell.length_c   1.000
_cell.angle_alpha   90.00
_cell.angle_beta   90.00
_cell.angle_gamma   90.00
#
_symmetry.space_group_name_H-M   'P 1'
#
loop_
_entity.id
_entity.type
_entity.pdbx_description
1 polymer ?
#
loop_
_entity_poly.entity_id
_entity_poly.type
_entity_poly.pdbx_seq_one_letter_code
_entity_poly.pdbx_strand_id
1 'polypeptide(L)'
;MKTVLTAALLCAIPLVASEDPKLRQEANESAQRSIAVTTPKQWPPHRCVTTFRYTDAEGNTTEGVNTFDYQAPYTRRIETTYGDYHSIIVEGPGVAGGKNVLPPPGVREMSKLTPSYTIRFDQEDVINEIRDATEQSRPARCIEFTSSFGAKSQDGEVCYDRAQGMLLHFRFGGQVIDNTNWIQFGGVWLPTHIEEMEDGRHVVTIDRAYTAVDSFPADTFTLPPDVPPFVWCKDWRRPTGLSMPQPKAGPGENIDDIVVQGRIERDGSVSNLAIRSSKRPDLDAEALQVAGQWKFRPATCESVPQSSHGDFTLHFKGR
;
A
#
# COMPACT_ATOMS: atom_id res chain seq x y z
N MET A 1 -38.28 -42.37 -45.27
CA MET A 1 -37.19 -42.49 -44.27
C MET A 1 -36.32 -41.25 -44.32
N LYS A 2 -36.43 -40.38 -43.33
CA LYS A 2 -35.58 -39.15 -43.18
C LYS A 2 -34.62 -39.41 -42.04
N THR A 3 -33.36 -39.49 -42.37
CA THR A 3 -32.27 -39.68 -41.41
C THR A 3 -31.91 -38.32 -40.84
N VAL A 4 -32.10 -38.13 -39.50
CA VAL A 4 -31.70 -36.93 -38.76
C VAL A 4 -30.28 -37.18 -38.28
N LEU A 5 -29.30 -36.42 -38.80
CA LEU A 5 -27.93 -36.38 -38.28
C LEU A 5 -27.89 -35.43 -37.07
N THR A 6 -27.70 -35.98 -35.89
CA THR A 6 -27.46 -35.22 -34.67
C THR A 6 -25.97 -34.89 -34.57
N ALA A 7 -25.58 -33.63 -34.80
CA ALA A 7 -24.25 -33.15 -34.58
C ALA A 7 -24.03 -32.92 -33.08
N ALA A 8 -23.18 -33.75 -32.46
CA ALA A 8 -22.75 -33.52 -31.09
C ALA A 8 -21.71 -32.38 -31.04
N LEU A 9 -22.12 -31.26 -30.47
CA LEU A 9 -21.26 -30.12 -30.18
C LEU A 9 -20.38 -30.50 -28.98
N LEU A 10 -19.14 -30.91 -29.21
CA LEU A 10 -18.11 -31.05 -28.17
C LEU A 10 -17.72 -29.65 -27.73
N CYS A 11 -18.25 -29.17 -26.61
CA CYS A 11 -17.71 -28.02 -25.87
C CYS A 11 -16.34 -28.45 -25.37
N ALA A 12 -15.28 -27.95 -26.01
CA ALA A 12 -13.93 -27.99 -25.46
C ALA A 12 -13.93 -27.06 -24.22
N ILE A 13 -14.03 -27.65 -23.04
CA ILE A 13 -13.75 -26.99 -21.79
C ILE A 13 -12.24 -26.70 -21.84
N PRO A 14 -11.77 -25.44 -21.73
CA PRO A 14 -10.34 -25.18 -21.63
C PRO A 14 -9.86 -25.93 -20.39
N LEU A 15 -8.92 -26.86 -20.57
CA LEU A 15 -8.15 -27.42 -19.47
C LEU A 15 -7.38 -26.24 -18.86
N VAL A 16 -7.87 -25.68 -17.77
CA VAL A 16 -7.04 -24.87 -16.87
C VAL A 16 -5.97 -25.84 -16.40
N ALA A 17 -4.73 -25.61 -16.82
CA ALA A 17 -3.60 -26.38 -16.34
C ALA A 17 -3.63 -26.32 -14.81
N SER A 18 -3.82 -27.46 -14.14
CA SER A 18 -3.82 -27.49 -12.68
C SER A 18 -2.39 -27.18 -12.23
N GLU A 19 -2.24 -26.17 -11.39
CA GLU A 19 -0.97 -25.83 -10.76
C GLU A 19 -0.35 -27.07 -10.09
N ASP A 20 0.98 -27.23 -10.20
CA ASP A 20 1.69 -28.28 -9.48
C ASP A 20 1.66 -27.97 -7.96
N PRO A 21 1.03 -28.82 -7.13
CA PRO A 21 0.94 -28.61 -5.69
C PRO A 21 2.30 -28.45 -5.00
N LYS A 22 3.38 -29.00 -5.59
CA LYS A 22 4.74 -28.86 -5.06
C LYS A 22 5.28 -27.45 -5.24
N LEU A 23 5.00 -26.80 -6.38
CA LEU A 23 5.38 -25.40 -6.59
C LEU A 23 4.66 -24.50 -5.58
N ARG A 24 3.36 -24.71 -5.36
CA ARG A 24 2.60 -23.99 -4.34
C ARG A 24 3.16 -24.16 -2.93
N GLN A 25 3.50 -25.38 -2.56
CA GLN A 25 4.09 -25.67 -1.26
C GLN A 25 5.42 -24.94 -1.11
N GLU A 26 6.33 -25.06 -2.08
CA GLU A 26 7.65 -24.41 -2.04
C GLU A 26 7.56 -22.88 -1.99
N ALA A 27 6.62 -22.28 -2.76
CA ALA A 27 6.36 -20.85 -2.75
C ALA A 27 5.92 -20.37 -1.35
N ASN A 28 4.97 -21.07 -0.74
CA ASN A 28 4.49 -20.76 0.60
C ASN A 28 5.58 -20.93 1.68
N GLU A 29 6.39 -21.99 1.59
CA GLU A 29 7.52 -22.20 2.50
C GLU A 29 8.56 -21.07 2.39
N SER A 30 8.86 -20.61 1.18
CA SER A 30 9.75 -19.46 0.94
C SER A 30 9.20 -18.17 1.53
N ALA A 31 7.91 -17.89 1.34
CA ALA A 31 7.23 -16.74 1.91
C ALA A 31 7.21 -16.79 3.45
N GLN A 32 6.88 -17.94 4.04
CA GLN A 32 6.88 -18.13 5.49
C GLN A 32 8.28 -17.98 6.08
N ARG A 33 9.29 -18.49 5.40
CA ARG A 33 10.69 -18.30 5.81
C ARG A 33 11.08 -16.82 5.80
N SER A 34 10.70 -16.08 4.77
CA SER A 34 10.93 -14.64 4.69
C SER A 34 10.28 -13.90 5.85
N ILE A 35 9.03 -14.20 6.16
CA ILE A 35 8.31 -13.64 7.31
C ILE A 35 9.07 -13.92 8.61
N ALA A 36 9.52 -15.15 8.82
CA ALA A 36 10.20 -15.56 10.05
C ALA A 36 11.53 -14.83 10.27
N VAL A 37 12.25 -14.49 9.19
CA VAL A 37 13.56 -13.83 9.29
C VAL A 37 13.50 -12.30 9.25
N THR A 38 12.35 -11.71 8.87
CA THR A 38 12.15 -10.24 8.77
C THR A 38 11.16 -9.68 9.79
N THR A 39 10.42 -10.54 10.50
CA THR A 39 9.42 -10.12 11.48
C THR A 39 9.85 -10.55 12.89
N PRO A 40 10.25 -9.61 13.75
CA PRO A 40 10.65 -9.96 15.11
C PRO A 40 9.44 -10.39 15.96
N LYS A 41 9.66 -11.33 16.87
CA LYS A 41 8.64 -11.70 17.87
C LYS A 41 8.32 -10.53 18.80
N GLN A 42 9.33 -9.73 19.10
CA GLN A 42 9.21 -8.52 19.91
C GLN A 42 10.30 -7.55 19.48
N TRP A 43 9.93 -6.30 19.24
CA TRP A 43 10.89 -5.25 18.95
C TRP A 43 11.59 -4.78 20.23
N PRO A 44 12.92 -4.62 20.24
CA PRO A 44 13.58 -3.86 21.29
C PRO A 44 13.16 -2.38 21.23
N PRO A 45 13.28 -1.61 22.31
CA PRO A 45 13.14 -0.17 22.24
C PRO A 45 14.14 0.40 21.22
N HIS A 46 13.64 1.22 20.30
CA HIS A 46 14.48 1.73 19.21
C HIS A 46 13.92 2.98 18.57
N ARG A 47 14.82 3.70 17.90
CA ARG A 47 14.50 4.75 16.93
C ARG A 47 14.83 4.25 15.54
N CYS A 48 13.90 4.42 14.61
CA CYS A 48 14.13 4.28 13.18
C CYS A 48 13.96 5.64 12.52
N VAL A 49 15.01 6.14 11.89
CA VAL A 49 14.94 7.33 11.04
C VAL A 49 14.91 6.85 9.60
N THR A 50 13.84 7.21 8.90
CA THR A 50 13.66 6.94 7.47
C THR A 50 13.78 8.24 6.71
N THR A 51 14.79 8.38 5.88
CA THR A 51 14.81 9.42 4.84
C THR A 51 14.22 8.84 3.57
N PHE A 52 13.39 9.59 2.88
CA PHE A 52 12.80 9.12 1.63
C PHE A 52 12.71 10.24 0.61
N ARG A 53 12.75 9.84 -0.65
CA ARG A 53 12.69 10.71 -1.81
C ARG A 53 11.60 10.17 -2.72
N TYR A 54 10.63 11.01 -3.03
CA TYR A 54 9.54 10.68 -3.93
C TYR A 54 9.67 11.52 -5.21
N THR A 55 9.50 10.87 -6.35
CA THR A 55 9.47 11.50 -7.68
C THR A 55 8.08 11.35 -8.27
N ASP A 56 7.42 12.46 -8.55
CA ASP A 56 6.08 12.49 -9.15
C ASP A 56 6.09 12.12 -10.64
N ALA A 57 4.92 12.13 -11.26
CA ALA A 57 4.77 11.80 -12.69
C ALA A 57 5.45 12.81 -13.62
N GLU A 58 5.61 14.04 -13.18
CA GLU A 58 6.28 15.14 -13.88
C GLU A 58 7.81 15.10 -13.71
N GLY A 59 8.33 14.21 -12.85
CA GLY A 59 9.75 14.09 -12.55
C GLY A 59 10.25 15.03 -11.44
N ASN A 60 9.36 15.74 -10.74
CA ASN A 60 9.75 16.57 -9.62
C ASN A 60 10.03 15.68 -8.40
N THR A 61 11.12 15.96 -7.71
CA THR A 61 11.55 15.18 -6.54
C THR A 61 11.37 15.98 -5.27
N THR A 62 10.78 15.37 -4.26
CA THR A 62 10.62 15.93 -2.91
C THR A 62 11.15 14.94 -1.88
N GLU A 63 11.90 15.47 -0.92
CA GLU A 63 12.48 14.68 0.18
C GLU A 63 11.63 14.79 1.43
N GLY A 64 11.65 13.71 2.23
CA GLY A 64 10.98 13.66 3.51
C GLY A 64 11.75 12.84 4.54
N VAL A 65 11.36 13.03 5.80
CA VAL A 65 11.91 12.29 6.93
C VAL A 65 10.75 11.75 7.76
N ASN A 66 10.84 10.48 8.11
CA ASN A 66 9.94 9.83 9.07
C ASN A 66 10.78 9.31 10.24
N THR A 67 10.47 9.76 11.43
CA THR A 67 11.07 9.24 12.67
C THR A 67 10.05 8.37 13.38
N PHE A 68 10.43 7.14 13.65
CA PHE A 68 9.64 6.16 14.37
C PHE A 68 10.36 5.79 15.65
N ASP A 69 9.83 6.20 16.81
CA ASP A 69 10.27 5.80 18.13
C ASP A 69 9.36 4.73 18.68
N TYR A 70 9.93 3.65 19.14
CA TYR A 70 9.21 2.52 19.70
C TYR A 70 9.75 2.12 21.06
N GLN A 71 8.81 1.94 22.00
CA GLN A 71 9.09 1.36 23.32
C GLN A 71 8.09 0.25 23.62
N ALA A 72 8.63 -0.91 23.96
CA ALA A 72 7.80 -2.07 24.30
C ALA A 72 6.86 -1.77 25.49
N PRO A 73 5.67 -2.37 25.56
CA PRO A 73 5.18 -3.38 24.62
C PRO A 73 4.54 -2.82 23.34
N TYR A 74 4.08 -1.57 23.29
CA TYR A 74 3.38 -0.99 22.13
C TYR A 74 3.28 0.55 22.17
N THR A 75 4.17 1.23 22.90
CA THR A 75 4.24 2.68 22.88
C THR A 75 5.03 3.14 21.66
N ARG A 76 4.48 4.06 20.88
CA ARG A 76 5.15 4.58 19.69
C ARG A 76 4.87 6.05 19.46
N ARG A 77 5.87 6.73 18.88
CA ARG A 77 5.77 8.06 18.29
C ARG A 77 6.21 7.98 16.84
N ILE A 78 5.42 8.52 15.96
CA ILE A 78 5.71 8.64 14.53
C ILE A 78 5.67 10.12 14.19
N GLU A 79 6.73 10.65 13.65
CA GLU A 79 6.81 12.04 13.18
C GLU A 79 7.29 12.05 11.74
N THR A 80 6.53 12.70 10.86
CA THR A 80 6.82 12.74 9.43
C THR A 80 6.83 14.19 8.95
N THR A 81 7.91 14.56 8.26
CA THR A 81 8.03 15.83 7.53
C THR A 81 8.25 15.55 6.05
N TYR A 82 7.57 16.30 5.17
CA TYR A 82 7.69 16.17 3.72
C TYR A 82 7.19 17.45 3.04
N GLY A 83 8.09 18.28 2.51
CA GLY A 83 7.74 19.63 2.11
C GLY A 83 7.07 20.39 3.27
N ASP A 84 5.89 20.96 3.02
CA ASP A 84 5.10 21.65 4.05
C ASP A 84 4.26 20.70 4.92
N TYR A 85 4.28 19.40 4.63
CA TYR A 85 3.55 18.41 5.42
C TYR A 85 4.31 18.09 6.70
N HIS A 86 3.58 18.17 7.84
CA HIS A 86 4.07 17.72 9.13
C HIS A 86 2.98 16.95 9.88
N SER A 87 3.30 15.75 10.30
CA SER A 87 2.41 14.87 11.04
C SER A 87 3.10 14.28 12.25
N ILE A 88 2.38 14.21 13.36
CA ILE A 88 2.82 13.53 14.59
C ILE A 88 1.71 12.58 15.01
N ILE A 89 2.07 11.34 15.32
CA ILE A 89 1.19 10.33 15.91
C ILE A 89 1.88 9.80 17.16
N VAL A 90 1.18 9.78 18.28
CA VAL A 90 1.65 9.16 19.52
C VAL A 90 0.60 8.16 19.97
N GLU A 91 1.02 6.94 20.27
CA GLU A 91 0.15 5.86 20.73
C GLU A 91 0.84 5.07 21.83
N GLY A 92 0.07 4.75 22.89
CA GLY A 92 0.56 3.97 24.02
C GLY A 92 -0.49 3.84 25.11
N PRO A 93 -0.17 3.23 26.26
CA PRO A 93 -1.09 3.08 27.37
C PRO A 93 -1.56 4.46 27.88
N GLY A 94 -2.86 4.71 27.75
CA GLY A 94 -3.48 5.96 28.22
C GLY A 94 -3.18 7.21 27.37
N VAL A 95 -2.43 7.06 26.28
CA VAL A 95 -2.12 8.14 25.35
C VAL A 95 -2.38 7.67 23.92
N ALA A 96 -3.26 8.36 23.21
CA ALA A 96 -3.38 8.20 21.76
C ALA A 96 -3.82 9.54 21.17
N GLY A 97 -3.07 10.04 20.20
CA GLY A 97 -3.41 11.28 19.52
C GLY A 97 -2.57 11.47 18.27
N GLY A 98 -3.02 12.36 17.41
CA GLY A 98 -2.31 12.66 16.19
C GLY A 98 -2.91 13.82 15.42
N LYS A 99 -2.08 14.47 14.65
CA LYS A 99 -2.51 15.45 13.68
C LYS A 99 -2.98 14.69 12.44
N ASN A 100 -4.29 14.52 12.33
CA ASN A 100 -4.90 13.79 11.21
C ASN A 100 -4.92 14.66 9.95
N VAL A 101 -3.77 14.77 9.30
CA VAL A 101 -3.59 15.47 8.02
C VAL A 101 -3.51 14.41 6.92
N LEU A 102 -4.17 14.68 5.80
CA LEU A 102 -4.12 13.79 4.66
C LEU A 102 -2.67 13.65 4.16
N PRO A 103 -2.08 12.45 4.15
CA PRO A 103 -0.71 12.30 3.71
C PRO A 103 -0.58 12.55 2.21
N PRO A 104 0.41 13.35 1.78
CA PRO A 104 0.68 13.57 0.36
C PRO A 104 1.19 12.28 -0.31
N PRO A 105 1.22 12.22 -1.65
CA PRO A 105 1.62 11.01 -2.39
C PRO A 105 2.92 10.39 -1.89
N GLY A 106 3.98 11.14 -1.74
CA GLY A 106 5.28 10.61 -1.30
C GLY A 106 5.25 9.97 0.09
N VAL A 107 4.49 10.52 1.03
CA VAL A 107 4.31 9.91 2.37
C VAL A 107 3.51 8.63 2.28
N ARG A 108 2.52 8.55 1.40
CA ARG A 108 1.73 7.33 1.19
C ARG A 108 2.57 6.22 0.58
N GLU A 109 3.34 6.53 -0.46
CA GLU A 109 4.21 5.53 -1.10
C GLU A 109 5.25 5.02 -0.10
N MET A 110 5.96 5.89 0.61
CA MET A 110 6.88 5.50 1.68
C MET A 110 6.20 4.58 2.72
N SER A 111 4.97 4.86 3.11
CA SER A 111 4.25 4.11 4.14
C SER A 111 3.82 2.70 3.71
N LYS A 112 3.69 2.44 2.41
CA LYS A 112 3.43 1.08 1.87
C LYS A 112 4.65 0.18 2.02
N LEU A 113 5.85 0.74 1.97
CA LEU A 113 7.12 0.02 1.99
C LEU A 113 7.59 -0.20 3.44
N THR A 114 6.82 -0.94 4.22
CA THR A 114 7.18 -1.27 5.60
C THR A 114 8.34 -2.26 5.63
N PRO A 115 9.18 -2.27 6.70
CA PRO A 115 10.30 -3.21 6.81
C PRO A 115 9.90 -4.69 6.79
N SER A 116 8.67 -4.99 7.17
CA SER A 116 8.09 -6.34 7.19
C SER A 116 7.12 -6.55 6.02
N TYR A 117 7.41 -5.97 4.85
CA TYR A 117 6.64 -6.26 3.65
C TYR A 117 6.72 -7.76 3.34
N THR A 118 5.58 -8.43 3.35
CA THR A 118 5.52 -9.88 3.17
C THR A 118 4.60 -10.22 2.01
N ILE A 119 5.10 -11.05 1.10
CA ILE A 119 4.29 -11.64 0.04
C ILE A 119 3.58 -12.85 0.61
N ARG A 120 2.29 -12.97 0.30
CA ARG A 120 1.50 -14.18 0.57
C ARG A 120 0.84 -14.57 -0.73
N PHE A 121 0.97 -15.81 -1.09
CA PHE A 121 0.25 -16.38 -2.23
C PHE A 121 -1.11 -16.88 -1.74
N ASP A 122 -2.18 -16.34 -2.30
CA ASP A 122 -3.54 -16.76 -1.99
C ASP A 122 -4.05 -17.82 -3.00
N GLN A 123 -5.31 -18.19 -2.90
CA GLN A 123 -5.88 -19.24 -3.76
C GLN A 123 -6.08 -18.79 -5.22
N GLU A 124 -6.09 -17.50 -5.48
CA GLU A 124 -6.29 -16.93 -6.82
C GLU A 124 -4.97 -16.78 -7.58
N ASP A 125 -3.83 -16.85 -6.87
CA ASP A 125 -2.52 -16.83 -7.48
C ASP A 125 -2.20 -18.19 -8.10
N VAL A 126 -1.56 -18.21 -9.24
CA VAL A 126 -1.01 -19.42 -9.91
C VAL A 126 0.50 -19.33 -9.91
N ILE A 127 1.18 -20.28 -9.28
CA ILE A 127 2.64 -20.35 -9.32
C ILE A 127 3.08 -21.01 -10.63
N ASN A 128 3.76 -20.23 -11.47
CA ASN A 128 4.14 -20.64 -12.80
C ASN A 128 5.49 -21.39 -12.81
N GLU A 129 6.48 -20.82 -12.11
CA GLU A 129 7.84 -21.35 -12.09
C GLU A 129 8.54 -20.98 -10.78
N ILE A 130 9.45 -21.84 -10.33
CA ILE A 130 10.41 -21.55 -9.27
C ILE A 130 11.81 -21.87 -9.79
N ARG A 131 12.68 -20.87 -9.81
CA ARG A 131 14.02 -20.98 -10.37
C ARG A 131 15.12 -20.43 -9.46
N ASP A 132 16.32 -20.93 -9.62
CA ASP A 132 17.52 -20.33 -9.04
C ASP A 132 17.96 -19.14 -9.90
N ALA A 133 18.36 -18.05 -9.25
CA ALA A 133 18.81 -16.82 -9.89
C ALA A 133 19.95 -16.18 -9.08
N THR A 134 20.44 -15.07 -9.57
CA THR A 134 21.33 -14.17 -8.81
C THR A 134 20.70 -12.81 -8.80
N GLU A 135 20.36 -12.34 -7.60
CA GLU A 135 19.80 -11.01 -7.36
C GLU A 135 20.75 -10.19 -6.49
N GLN A 136 21.10 -8.99 -6.93
CA GLN A 136 21.99 -8.10 -6.18
C GLN A 136 23.32 -8.78 -5.77
N SER A 137 23.89 -9.61 -6.65
CA SER A 137 25.08 -10.45 -6.42
C SER A 137 24.90 -11.53 -5.35
N ARG A 138 23.66 -11.89 -4.97
CA ARG A 138 23.33 -12.95 -4.02
C ARG A 138 22.63 -14.11 -4.71
N PRO A 139 22.94 -15.38 -4.36
CA PRO A 139 22.13 -16.50 -4.80
C PRO A 139 20.69 -16.34 -4.32
N ALA A 140 19.76 -16.39 -5.25
CA ALA A 140 18.34 -16.17 -5.00
C ALA A 140 17.49 -17.36 -5.45
N ARG A 141 16.31 -17.49 -4.85
CA ARG A 141 15.22 -18.35 -5.28
C ARG A 141 14.08 -17.46 -5.72
N CYS A 142 13.80 -17.43 -7.02
CA CYS A 142 12.76 -16.60 -7.61
C CYS A 142 11.51 -17.43 -7.92
N ILE A 143 10.36 -16.87 -7.65
CA ILE A 143 9.04 -17.47 -7.82
C ILE A 143 8.29 -16.58 -8.79
N GLU A 144 7.95 -17.11 -9.95
CA GLU A 144 7.08 -16.46 -10.92
C GLU A 144 5.64 -16.90 -10.70
N PHE A 145 4.73 -15.95 -10.68
CA PHE A 145 3.31 -16.20 -10.43
C PHE A 145 2.42 -15.28 -11.26
N THR A 146 1.20 -15.71 -11.45
CA THR A 146 0.13 -14.89 -12.04
C THR A 146 -0.98 -14.73 -11.00
N SER A 147 -1.37 -13.50 -10.71
CA SER A 147 -2.47 -13.17 -9.80
C SER A 147 -3.66 -12.62 -10.58
N SER A 148 -4.86 -13.05 -10.22
CA SER A 148 -6.10 -12.67 -10.89
C SER A 148 -6.93 -11.71 -10.04
N PHE A 149 -7.18 -10.49 -10.56
CA PHE A 149 -8.08 -9.51 -9.94
C PHE A 149 -9.31 -9.33 -10.83
N GLY A 150 -10.37 -10.07 -10.54
CA GLY A 150 -11.59 -10.07 -11.36
C GLY A 150 -11.30 -10.58 -12.77
N ALA A 151 -11.52 -9.73 -13.79
CA ALA A 151 -11.28 -10.10 -15.20
C ALA A 151 -9.85 -9.84 -15.70
N LYS A 152 -8.97 -9.29 -14.85
CA LYS A 152 -7.58 -8.97 -15.20
C LYS A 152 -6.64 -9.94 -14.48
N SER A 153 -5.66 -10.46 -15.19
CA SER A 153 -4.54 -11.19 -14.58
C SER A 153 -3.24 -10.41 -14.79
N GLN A 154 -2.35 -10.49 -13.81
CA GLN A 154 -1.06 -9.82 -13.82
C GLN A 154 0.03 -10.79 -13.39
N ASP A 155 1.15 -10.75 -14.10
CA ASP A 155 2.30 -11.55 -13.77
C ASP A 155 3.16 -10.85 -12.72
N GLY A 156 3.69 -11.66 -11.80
CA GLY A 156 4.57 -11.23 -10.74
C GLY A 156 5.79 -12.11 -10.62
N GLU A 157 6.80 -11.57 -9.97
CA GLU A 157 8.00 -12.29 -9.57
C GLU A 157 8.40 -11.86 -8.16
N VAL A 158 8.82 -12.81 -7.35
CA VAL A 158 9.40 -12.54 -6.04
C VAL A 158 10.67 -13.36 -5.87
N CYS A 159 11.77 -12.69 -5.46
CA CYS A 159 13.06 -13.35 -5.27
C CYS A 159 13.51 -13.24 -3.80
N TYR A 160 13.80 -14.37 -3.21
CA TYR A 160 14.31 -14.47 -1.84
C TYR A 160 15.79 -14.88 -1.84
N ASP A 161 16.58 -14.30 -0.92
CA ASP A 161 17.93 -14.78 -0.63
C ASP A 161 17.89 -16.26 -0.26
N ARG A 162 18.65 -17.09 -0.97
CA ARG A 162 18.59 -18.55 -0.82
C ARG A 162 19.10 -19.02 0.54
N ALA A 163 20.09 -18.34 1.12
CA ALA A 163 20.67 -18.70 2.41
C ALA A 163 19.86 -18.16 3.59
N GLN A 164 19.46 -16.90 3.52
CA GLN A 164 18.85 -16.17 4.62
C GLN A 164 17.33 -16.08 4.54
N GLY A 165 16.74 -16.16 3.33
CA GLY A 165 15.29 -16.03 3.12
C GLY A 165 14.78 -14.58 3.06
N MET A 166 15.67 -13.60 2.97
CA MET A 166 15.30 -12.18 2.85
C MET A 166 14.64 -11.91 1.50
N LEU A 167 13.64 -11.03 1.46
CA LEU A 167 13.00 -10.59 0.21
C LEU A 167 13.91 -9.58 -0.51
N LEU A 168 14.57 -9.99 -1.57
CA LEU A 168 15.51 -9.16 -2.34
C LEU A 168 14.79 -8.31 -3.37
N HIS A 169 13.92 -8.94 -4.15
CA HIS A 169 13.26 -8.36 -5.32
C HIS A 169 11.78 -8.74 -5.34
N PHE A 170 10.93 -7.81 -5.73
CA PHE A 170 9.52 -8.04 -6.01
C PHE A 170 9.11 -7.25 -7.24
N ARG A 171 8.44 -7.91 -8.17
CA ARG A 171 7.82 -7.29 -9.35
C ARG A 171 6.38 -7.77 -9.45
N PHE A 172 5.46 -6.83 -9.65
CA PHE A 172 4.06 -7.15 -9.89
C PHE A 172 3.42 -6.09 -10.80
N GLY A 173 2.95 -6.49 -11.95
CA GLY A 173 2.52 -5.55 -12.98
C GLY A 173 3.66 -4.61 -13.35
N GLY A 174 3.42 -3.29 -13.29
CA GLY A 174 4.44 -2.27 -13.53
C GLY A 174 5.32 -1.93 -12.33
N GLN A 175 4.95 -2.40 -11.12
CA GLN A 175 5.68 -2.10 -9.88
C GLN A 175 6.88 -3.02 -9.73
N VAL A 176 8.03 -2.45 -9.34
CA VAL A 176 9.25 -3.16 -8.96
C VAL A 176 9.73 -2.60 -7.62
N ILE A 177 10.08 -3.47 -6.67
CA ILE A 177 10.63 -3.11 -5.37
C ILE A 177 11.93 -3.89 -5.15
N ASP A 178 13.01 -3.17 -4.94
CA ASP A 178 14.33 -3.73 -4.63
C ASP A 178 14.73 -3.38 -3.20
N ASN A 179 15.10 -4.40 -2.41
CA ASN A 179 15.53 -4.26 -1.03
C ASN A 179 17.02 -4.58 -0.92
N THR A 180 17.82 -3.62 -0.48
CA THR A 180 19.28 -3.75 -0.38
C THR A 180 19.82 -3.31 0.99
N ASN A 181 21.14 -3.42 1.18
CA ASN A 181 21.82 -2.96 2.39
C ASN A 181 21.23 -3.53 3.68
N TRP A 182 21.17 -4.87 3.75
CA TRP A 182 20.55 -5.59 4.86
C TRP A 182 21.38 -5.53 6.14
N ILE A 183 20.70 -5.30 7.27
CA ILE A 183 21.29 -5.34 8.62
C ILE A 183 20.54 -6.34 9.50
N GLN A 184 21.19 -6.82 10.54
CA GLN A 184 20.53 -7.53 11.64
C GLN A 184 20.16 -6.53 12.75
N PHE A 185 18.87 -6.50 13.09
CA PHE A 185 18.36 -5.66 14.17
C PHE A 185 17.17 -6.36 14.87
N GLY A 186 17.18 -6.37 16.20
CA GLY A 186 16.11 -7.05 16.95
C GLY A 186 16.00 -8.56 16.67
N GLY A 187 17.08 -9.20 16.23
CA GLY A 187 17.13 -10.62 15.89
C GLY A 187 16.58 -10.97 14.50
N VAL A 188 16.30 -9.98 13.67
CA VAL A 188 15.79 -10.16 12.29
C VAL A 188 16.61 -9.39 11.27
N TRP A 189 16.44 -9.73 10.00
CA TRP A 189 17.04 -9.01 8.89
C TRP A 189 16.09 -7.91 8.41
N LEU A 190 16.63 -6.69 8.25
CA LEU A 190 15.89 -5.53 7.77
C LEU A 190 16.64 -4.86 6.62
N PRO A 191 15.93 -4.50 5.53
CA PRO A 191 16.53 -3.68 4.49
C PRO A 191 16.70 -2.25 4.98
N THR A 192 17.85 -1.67 4.74
CA THR A 192 18.08 -0.25 5.03
C THR A 192 17.99 0.64 3.81
N HIS A 193 17.97 0.05 2.61
CA HIS A 193 17.74 0.77 1.38
C HIS A 193 16.69 0.05 0.54
N ILE A 194 15.68 0.81 0.08
CA ILE A 194 14.58 0.30 -0.74
C ILE A 194 14.39 1.25 -1.92
N GLU A 195 14.29 0.69 -3.10
CA GLU A 195 13.92 1.40 -4.32
C GLU A 195 12.60 0.86 -4.86
N GLU A 196 11.69 1.75 -5.22
CA GLU A 196 10.45 1.42 -5.92
C GLU A 196 10.43 2.09 -7.27
N MET A 197 10.13 1.30 -8.28
CA MET A 197 9.86 1.77 -9.64
C MET A 197 8.44 1.43 -10.04
N GLU A 198 7.83 2.25 -10.86
CA GLU A 198 6.53 2.02 -11.50
C GLU A 198 6.66 2.31 -12.99
N ASP A 199 6.36 1.32 -13.83
CA ASP A 199 6.50 1.37 -15.29
C ASP A 199 7.89 1.85 -15.76
N GLY A 200 8.95 1.40 -15.06
CA GLY A 200 10.35 1.75 -15.34
C GLY A 200 10.78 3.14 -14.85
N ARG A 201 9.92 3.87 -14.15
CA ARG A 201 10.23 5.19 -13.56
C ARG A 201 10.46 5.03 -12.06
N HIS A 202 11.52 5.65 -11.54
CA HIS A 202 11.73 5.73 -10.09
C HIS A 202 10.61 6.53 -9.42
N VAL A 203 9.99 5.95 -8.41
CA VAL A 203 8.89 6.55 -7.65
C VAL A 203 9.36 6.92 -6.25
N VAL A 204 9.97 5.95 -5.52
CA VAL A 204 10.41 6.17 -4.14
C VAL A 204 11.78 5.54 -3.92
N THR A 205 12.66 6.29 -3.27
CA THR A 205 13.88 5.76 -2.66
C THR A 205 13.79 5.97 -1.15
N ILE A 206 14.10 4.95 -0.36
CA ILE A 206 14.02 4.95 1.09
C ILE A 206 15.35 4.50 1.67
N ASP A 207 15.88 5.28 2.62
CA ASP A 207 17.02 4.91 3.46
C ASP A 207 16.60 4.88 4.93
N ARG A 208 16.95 3.82 5.66
CA ARG A 208 16.59 3.62 7.07
C ARG A 208 17.79 3.44 7.94
N ALA A 209 17.79 4.13 9.08
CA ALA A 209 18.77 3.95 10.14
C ALA A 209 18.05 3.49 11.41
N TYR A 210 18.42 2.32 11.93
CA TYR A 210 17.88 1.75 13.16
C TYR A 210 18.89 1.93 14.29
N THR A 211 18.44 2.46 15.42
CA THR A 211 19.26 2.66 16.61
C THR A 211 18.52 2.05 17.81
N ALA A 212 19.13 1.05 18.44
CA ALA A 212 18.63 0.55 19.72
C ALA A 212 18.83 1.63 20.79
N VAL A 213 17.86 1.79 21.68
CA VAL A 213 17.92 2.71 22.81
C VAL A 213 17.58 1.96 24.10
N ASP A 214 18.28 2.28 25.19
CA ASP A 214 17.96 1.68 26.49
C ASP A 214 16.67 2.26 27.06
N SER A 215 16.46 3.55 26.88
CA SER A 215 15.24 4.26 27.28
C SER A 215 15.08 5.56 26.52
N PHE A 216 13.85 6.01 26.37
CA PHE A 216 13.54 7.34 25.83
C PHE A 216 13.38 8.37 26.95
N PRO A 217 13.61 9.68 26.69
CA PRO A 217 13.18 10.76 27.57
C PRO A 217 11.70 10.65 27.94
N ALA A 218 11.32 11.04 29.14
CA ALA A 218 9.98 10.84 29.68
C ALA A 218 8.88 11.54 28.85
N ASP A 219 9.23 12.60 28.15
CA ASP A 219 8.32 13.40 27.31
C ASP A 219 8.20 12.91 25.85
N THR A 220 9.06 11.97 25.43
CA THR A 220 9.06 11.47 24.05
C THR A 220 7.68 11.01 23.58
N PHE A 221 6.94 10.33 24.45
CA PHE A 221 5.60 9.77 24.13
C PHE A 221 4.46 10.60 24.72
N THR A 222 4.69 11.88 25.00
CA THR A 222 3.60 12.81 25.34
C THR A 222 3.06 13.48 24.09
N LEU A 223 1.76 13.78 24.11
CA LEU A 223 1.16 14.55 23.02
C LEU A 223 1.62 16.01 23.11
N PRO A 224 2.14 16.60 22.03
CA PRO A 224 2.33 18.04 21.97
C PRO A 224 1.00 18.78 22.23
N PRO A 225 1.04 19.99 22.83
CA PRO A 225 -0.18 20.74 23.19
C PRO A 225 -1.12 21.05 22.02
N ASP A 226 -0.58 21.12 20.80
CA ASP A 226 -1.31 21.39 19.55
C ASP A 226 -1.80 20.13 18.84
N VAL A 227 -1.48 18.94 19.37
CA VAL A 227 -1.87 17.66 18.80
C VAL A 227 -3.10 17.10 19.55
N PRO A 228 -4.26 16.98 18.89
CA PRO A 228 -5.45 16.50 19.54
C PRO A 228 -5.36 15.01 19.91
N PRO A 229 -5.92 14.59 21.06
CA PRO A 229 -6.05 13.18 21.36
C PRO A 229 -7.02 12.50 20.38
N PHE A 230 -6.79 11.22 20.10
CA PHE A 230 -7.76 10.42 19.37
C PHE A 230 -8.99 10.15 20.24
N VAL A 231 -10.14 10.44 19.70
CA VAL A 231 -11.41 10.11 20.35
C VAL A 231 -11.79 8.69 19.95
N TRP A 232 -11.77 7.77 20.90
CA TRP A 232 -12.32 6.42 20.70
C TRP A 232 -13.82 6.50 20.54
N CYS A 233 -14.28 6.12 19.37
CA CYS A 233 -15.70 6.12 19.04
C CYS A 233 -16.27 4.70 19.18
N LYS A 234 -17.18 4.51 20.15
CA LYS A 234 -17.85 3.23 20.36
C LYS A 234 -18.92 2.93 19.30
N ASP A 235 -19.59 3.98 18.78
CA ASP A 235 -20.63 3.87 17.74
C ASP A 235 -20.20 4.68 16.50
N TRP A 236 -19.13 4.20 15.84
CA TRP A 236 -18.69 4.81 14.59
C TRP A 236 -19.55 4.37 13.42
N ARG A 237 -20.17 5.34 12.76
CA ARG A 237 -20.90 5.15 11.50
C ARG A 237 -20.14 5.76 10.35
N ARG A 238 -19.95 4.96 9.31
CA ARG A 238 -19.24 5.39 8.09
C ARG A 238 -20.04 6.48 7.35
N PRO A 239 -19.36 7.35 6.60
CA PRO A 239 -20.04 8.29 5.72
C PRO A 239 -20.81 7.54 4.64
N THR A 240 -21.91 8.15 4.16
CA THR A 240 -22.73 7.59 3.09
C THR A 240 -22.96 8.64 2.02
N GLY A 241 -22.74 8.27 0.74
CA GLY A 241 -23.00 9.17 -0.39
C GLY A 241 -24.48 9.54 -0.50
N LEU A 242 -24.77 10.82 -0.64
CA LEU A 242 -26.10 11.37 -0.88
C LEU A 242 -26.28 11.80 -2.34
N SER A 243 -25.28 12.45 -2.90
CA SER A 243 -25.24 12.89 -4.29
C SER A 243 -23.82 12.79 -4.79
N MET A 244 -23.59 11.93 -5.78
CA MET A 244 -22.27 11.67 -6.36
C MET A 244 -22.38 11.68 -7.89
N PRO A 245 -22.52 12.88 -8.51
CA PRO A 245 -22.51 13.01 -9.96
C PRO A 245 -21.23 12.36 -10.53
N GLN A 246 -21.38 11.73 -11.69
CA GLN A 246 -20.25 11.12 -12.39
C GLN A 246 -19.88 12.00 -13.59
N PRO A 247 -18.59 12.07 -13.94
CA PRO A 247 -18.15 12.79 -15.13
C PRO A 247 -18.67 12.10 -16.41
N LYS A 248 -18.74 12.85 -17.50
CA LYS A 248 -19.22 12.34 -18.78
C LYS A 248 -18.02 12.00 -19.67
N ALA A 249 -17.97 10.79 -20.17
CA ALA A 249 -17.05 10.42 -21.23
C ALA A 249 -17.61 10.79 -22.61
N GLY A 250 -16.74 10.99 -23.60
CA GLY A 250 -17.12 11.11 -25.00
C GLY A 250 -17.77 9.81 -25.53
N PRO A 251 -18.48 9.89 -26.68
CA PRO A 251 -19.09 8.72 -27.28
C PRO A 251 -18.03 7.66 -27.65
N GLY A 252 -18.21 6.43 -27.16
CA GLY A 252 -17.32 5.31 -27.48
C GLY A 252 -16.00 5.27 -26.70
N GLU A 253 -15.75 6.20 -25.78
CA GLU A 253 -14.58 6.16 -24.92
C GLU A 253 -14.80 5.19 -23.75
N ASN A 254 -13.89 4.21 -23.65
CA ASN A 254 -13.79 3.36 -22.46
C ASN A 254 -12.65 3.92 -21.60
N ILE A 255 -13.01 4.66 -20.57
CA ILE A 255 -12.06 5.34 -19.69
C ILE A 255 -11.92 4.52 -18.42
N ASP A 256 -10.66 4.20 -18.06
CA ASP A 256 -10.35 3.60 -16.77
C ASP A 256 -10.80 4.52 -15.63
N ASP A 257 -11.14 3.94 -14.50
CA ASP A 257 -11.56 4.66 -13.31
C ASP A 257 -10.44 5.60 -12.83
N ILE A 258 -10.85 6.82 -12.44
CA ILE A 258 -9.96 7.76 -11.77
C ILE A 258 -10.27 7.71 -10.28
N VAL A 259 -9.26 7.48 -9.46
CA VAL A 259 -9.39 7.49 -8.00
C VAL A 259 -8.94 8.84 -7.47
N VAL A 260 -9.88 9.53 -6.84
CA VAL A 260 -9.65 10.80 -6.15
C VAL A 260 -9.64 10.55 -4.66
N GLN A 261 -8.68 11.10 -3.96
CA GLN A 261 -8.62 11.09 -2.51
C GLN A 261 -9.15 12.44 -1.98
N GLY A 262 -9.87 12.41 -0.85
CA GLY A 262 -10.39 13.64 -0.26
C GLY A 262 -10.82 13.47 1.18
N ARG A 263 -11.26 14.59 1.77
CA ARG A 263 -11.81 14.65 3.11
C ARG A 263 -13.30 14.96 3.04
N ILE A 264 -14.12 14.13 3.68
CA ILE A 264 -15.54 14.43 3.91
C ILE A 264 -15.62 15.26 5.19
N GLU A 265 -16.14 16.45 5.09
CA GLU A 265 -16.29 17.38 6.22
C GLU A 265 -17.51 17.02 7.09
N ARG A 266 -17.61 17.65 8.27
CA ARG A 266 -18.72 17.42 9.21
C ARG A 266 -20.07 17.82 8.65
N ASP A 267 -20.11 18.72 7.67
CA ASP A 267 -21.32 19.15 6.96
C ASP A 267 -21.65 18.27 5.75
N GLY A 268 -20.81 17.25 5.48
CA GLY A 268 -20.95 16.35 4.34
C GLY A 268 -20.40 16.86 3.01
N SER A 269 -19.77 18.04 3.00
CA SER A 269 -19.01 18.51 1.83
C SER A 269 -17.69 17.77 1.68
N VAL A 270 -17.09 17.84 0.49
CA VAL A 270 -15.77 17.25 0.22
C VAL A 270 -14.74 18.36 0.06
N SER A 271 -13.58 18.16 0.66
CA SER A 271 -12.45 19.10 0.62
C SER A 271 -11.11 18.37 0.44
N ASN A 272 -10.02 19.11 0.23
CA ASN A 272 -8.65 18.59 0.11
C ASN A 272 -8.55 17.44 -0.90
N LEU A 273 -9.13 17.65 -2.08
CA LEU A 273 -9.14 16.68 -3.15
C LEU A 273 -7.78 16.59 -3.84
N ALA A 274 -7.33 15.37 -4.09
CA ALA A 274 -6.12 15.08 -4.86
C ALA A 274 -6.32 13.81 -5.69
N ILE A 275 -5.69 13.73 -6.85
CA ILE A 275 -5.66 12.49 -7.64
C ILE A 275 -4.80 11.47 -6.90
N ARG A 276 -5.35 10.28 -6.69
CA ARG A 276 -4.62 9.15 -6.12
C ARG A 276 -4.09 8.22 -7.21
N SER A 277 -4.91 7.96 -8.22
CA SER A 277 -4.57 7.11 -9.36
C SER A 277 -5.36 7.54 -10.58
N SER A 278 -4.66 7.78 -11.67
CA SER A 278 -5.25 8.11 -12.97
C SER A 278 -4.33 7.60 -14.07
N LYS A 279 -4.93 7.05 -15.13
CA LYS A 279 -4.24 6.76 -16.40
C LYS A 279 -4.55 7.80 -17.46
N ARG A 280 -5.32 8.82 -17.11
CA ARG A 280 -5.79 9.89 -18.00
C ARG A 280 -5.58 11.26 -17.34
N PRO A 281 -4.31 11.75 -17.27
CA PRO A 281 -3.99 13.04 -16.65
C PRO A 281 -4.76 14.22 -17.27
N ASP A 282 -5.15 14.10 -18.53
CA ASP A 282 -5.98 15.07 -19.24
C ASP A 282 -7.40 15.22 -18.64
N LEU A 283 -7.89 14.23 -17.89
CA LEU A 283 -9.20 14.25 -17.24
C LEU A 283 -9.13 14.54 -15.73
N ASP A 284 -7.96 14.65 -15.15
CA ASP A 284 -7.77 14.80 -13.70
C ASP A 284 -8.45 16.06 -13.15
N ALA A 285 -8.36 17.17 -13.88
CA ALA A 285 -8.99 18.43 -13.48
C ALA A 285 -10.53 18.31 -13.44
N GLU A 286 -11.14 17.63 -14.43
CA GLU A 286 -12.58 17.36 -14.43
C GLU A 286 -12.97 16.41 -13.29
N ALA A 287 -12.18 15.36 -13.06
CA ALA A 287 -12.41 14.42 -11.95
C ALA A 287 -12.43 15.15 -10.60
N LEU A 288 -11.45 16.01 -10.32
CA LEU A 288 -11.41 16.82 -9.10
C LEU A 288 -12.60 17.76 -9.00
N GLN A 289 -12.97 18.43 -10.08
CA GLN A 289 -14.12 19.33 -10.12
C GLN A 289 -15.44 18.59 -9.82
N VAL A 290 -15.64 17.42 -10.40
CA VAL A 290 -16.85 16.62 -10.20
C VAL A 290 -16.88 16.03 -8.77
N ALA A 291 -15.76 15.52 -8.26
CA ALA A 291 -15.66 15.03 -6.90
C ALA A 291 -15.95 16.14 -5.86
N GLY A 292 -15.56 17.39 -6.14
CA GLY A 292 -15.86 18.55 -5.28
C GLY A 292 -17.36 18.87 -5.15
N GLN A 293 -18.18 18.37 -6.06
CA GLN A 293 -19.65 18.55 -6.02
C GLN A 293 -20.35 17.46 -5.20
N TRP A 294 -19.63 16.41 -4.80
CA TRP A 294 -20.22 15.30 -4.06
C TRP A 294 -20.69 15.72 -2.68
N LYS A 295 -21.78 15.10 -2.26
CA LYS A 295 -22.38 15.33 -0.93
C LYS A 295 -22.55 14.00 -0.23
N PHE A 296 -22.19 14.01 1.04
CA PHE A 296 -22.28 12.86 1.92
C PHE A 296 -23.12 13.18 3.16
N ARG A 297 -23.73 12.15 3.72
CA ARG A 297 -23.98 12.11 5.14
C ARG A 297 -22.63 11.90 5.81
N PRO A 298 -22.15 12.79 6.68
CA PRO A 298 -20.82 12.64 7.26
C PRO A 298 -20.73 11.39 8.14
N ALA A 299 -19.52 10.95 8.42
CA ALA A 299 -19.30 9.97 9.47
C ALA A 299 -19.83 10.50 10.80
N THR A 300 -20.29 9.63 11.70
CA THR A 300 -20.70 10.04 13.04
C THR A 300 -20.01 9.20 14.11
N CYS A 301 -19.72 9.85 15.24
CA CYS A 301 -19.30 9.23 16.47
C CYS A 301 -20.36 9.55 17.53
N GLU A 302 -21.01 8.51 18.06
CA GLU A 302 -22.11 8.70 19.04
C GLU A 302 -23.14 9.74 18.58
N SER A 303 -23.50 9.67 17.29
CA SER A 303 -24.39 10.60 16.60
C SER A 303 -23.84 12.02 16.33
N VAL A 304 -22.62 12.34 16.75
CA VAL A 304 -21.97 13.62 16.47
C VAL A 304 -21.21 13.53 15.12
N PRO A 305 -21.47 14.44 14.16
CA PRO A 305 -20.78 14.44 12.89
C PRO A 305 -19.25 14.58 13.03
N GLN A 306 -18.52 13.75 12.30
CA GLN A 306 -17.06 13.73 12.25
C GLN A 306 -16.58 13.87 10.82
N SER A 307 -15.45 14.53 10.63
CA SER A 307 -14.76 14.48 9.36
C SER A 307 -14.06 13.14 9.17
N SER A 308 -13.98 12.67 7.93
CA SER A 308 -13.32 11.42 7.59
C SER A 308 -12.61 11.55 6.25
N HIS A 309 -11.57 10.73 6.03
CA HIS A 309 -10.89 10.64 4.75
C HIS A 309 -11.42 9.44 3.97
N GLY A 310 -11.36 9.52 2.66
CA GLY A 310 -11.76 8.44 1.78
C GLY A 310 -11.16 8.56 0.38
N ASP A 311 -11.14 7.42 -0.29
CA ASP A 311 -10.87 7.33 -1.70
C ASP A 311 -12.21 7.24 -2.43
N PHE A 312 -12.32 7.99 -3.51
CA PHE A 312 -13.52 8.11 -4.31
C PHE A 312 -13.21 7.67 -5.74
N THR A 313 -13.88 6.63 -6.20
CA THR A 313 -13.75 6.17 -7.57
C THR A 313 -14.75 6.88 -8.47
N LEU A 314 -14.25 7.57 -9.50
CA LEU A 314 -15.06 8.19 -10.53
C LEU A 314 -15.09 7.28 -11.75
N HIS A 315 -16.30 6.94 -12.18
CA HIS A 315 -16.54 6.14 -13.37
C HIS A 315 -16.98 7.07 -14.51
N PHE A 316 -16.18 7.18 -15.53
CA PHE A 316 -16.55 7.94 -16.72
C PHE A 316 -17.52 7.11 -17.56
N LYS A 317 -18.79 7.53 -17.61
CA LYS A 317 -19.81 6.86 -18.42
C LYS A 317 -19.84 7.43 -19.81
N GLY A 318 -19.49 6.63 -20.81
CA GLY A 318 -19.78 6.93 -22.22
C GLY A 318 -21.31 7.05 -22.46
N ARG A 319 -21.69 7.93 -23.38
CA ARG A 319 -23.08 8.03 -23.85
C ARG A 319 -23.36 6.97 -24.90
#